data_a14b6872d1c79166dd76fd900b11cd2e
#
_entry.id   a14b6872d1c79166dd76fd900b11cd2e
#
_cell.length_a   1.000
_cell.length_b   1.000
_cell.length_c   1.000
_cell.angle_alpha   90.00
_cell.angle_beta   90.00
_cell.angle_gamma   90.00
#
_symmetry.space_group_name_H-M   'P 1'
#
loop_
_entity.id
_entity.type
_entity.pdbx_description
1 polymer ?
#
loop_
_entity_poly.entity_id
_entity_poly.type
_entity_poly.pdbx_seq_one_letter_code
_entity_poly.pdbx_strand_id
1 'polypeptide(L)'
;GSWTSVEGKPDVLVYKEGEAYKVTVFARSGKTRVLKPKTYLLVEENGNLFINTGYRIDVSYNEATDVLTFSPNGDYVRKEERP
;
A
#
# COMPACT_ATOMS: atom_id res chain seq x y z
N GLY A 1 -8.10 1.14 -4.34
CA GLY A 1 -7.65 0.49 -5.57
C GLY A 1 -6.40 -0.35 -5.39
N SER A 2 -6.06 -1.07 -6.42
CA SER A 2 -4.87 -1.91 -6.44
C SER A 2 -3.68 -1.13 -6.98
N TRP A 3 -2.53 -1.31 -6.35
CA TRP A 3 -1.31 -0.55 -6.66
C TRP A 3 -0.12 -1.50 -6.82
N THR A 4 0.75 -1.19 -7.76
CA THR A 4 1.95 -1.97 -8.03
C THR A 4 3.19 -1.10 -7.83
N SER A 5 4.23 -1.68 -7.23
CA SER A 5 5.48 -0.98 -6.98
C SER A 5 6.27 -0.77 -8.26
N VAL A 6 6.83 0.42 -8.44
CA VAL A 6 7.74 0.70 -9.56
C VAL A 6 9.11 0.05 -9.35
N GLU A 7 9.40 -0.43 -8.15
CA GLU A 7 10.67 -1.05 -7.79
C GLU A 7 10.58 -2.57 -7.61
N GLY A 8 9.46 -3.18 -7.97
CA GLY A 8 9.30 -4.63 -7.88
C GLY A 8 8.97 -5.15 -6.49
N LYS A 9 8.56 -4.28 -5.57
CA LYS A 9 8.09 -4.70 -4.25
C LYS A 9 6.68 -5.27 -4.33
N PRO A 10 6.17 -5.93 -3.27
CA PRO A 10 4.83 -6.50 -3.30
C PRO A 10 3.74 -5.49 -3.64
N ASP A 11 2.72 -5.93 -4.35
CA ASP A 11 1.56 -5.11 -4.65
C ASP A 11 0.79 -4.78 -3.39
N VAL A 12 0.05 -3.69 -3.39
CA VAL A 12 -0.81 -3.30 -2.28
C VAL A 12 -2.22 -2.99 -2.76
N LEU A 13 -3.18 -3.21 -1.87
CA LEU A 13 -4.57 -2.86 -2.08
C LEU A 13 -4.96 -1.85 -1.00
N VAL A 14 -5.43 -0.68 -1.42
CA VAL A 14 -5.94 0.33 -0.50
C VAL A 14 -7.46 0.36 -0.65
N TYR A 15 -8.17 0.17 0.46
CA TYR A 15 -9.63 0.13 0.43
C TYR A 15 -10.23 0.74 1.69
N LYS A 16 -11.50 1.07 1.59
CA LYS A 16 -12.26 1.60 2.71
C LYS A 16 -13.17 0.50 3.26
N GLU A 17 -13.13 0.32 4.56
CA GLU A 17 -14.00 -0.62 5.27
C GLU A 17 -14.69 0.12 6.41
N GLY A 18 -15.99 0.34 6.27
CA GLY A 18 -16.72 1.21 7.19
C GLY A 18 -16.22 2.65 7.07
N GLU A 19 -15.75 3.23 8.15
CA GLU A 19 -15.18 4.59 8.17
C GLU A 19 -13.65 4.58 8.16
N ALA A 20 -13.03 3.41 8.10
CA ALA A 20 -11.59 3.27 8.14
C ALA A 20 -11.03 2.91 6.78
N TYR A 21 -9.81 3.37 6.50
CA TYR A 21 -9.05 2.93 5.33
C TYR A 21 -8.04 1.88 5.74
N LYS A 22 -7.86 0.89 4.90
CA LYS A 22 -6.93 -0.22 5.14
C LYS A 22 -6.03 -0.43 3.95
N VAL A 23 -4.83 -0.93 4.24
CA VAL A 23 -3.83 -1.27 3.23
C VAL A 23 -3.49 -2.75 3.39
N THR A 24 -3.69 -3.53 2.34
CA THR A 24 -3.29 -4.94 2.32
C THR A 24 -2.07 -5.09 1.43
N VAL A 25 -1.01 -5.67 1.99
CA VAL A 25 0.24 -5.92 1.28
C VAL A 25 0.28 -7.40 0.90
N PHE A 26 0.46 -7.68 -0.38
CA PHE A 26 0.48 -9.05 -0.90
C PHE A 26 1.91 -9.55 -1.03
N ALA A 27 2.54 -9.86 0.10
CA ALA A 27 3.89 -10.38 0.14
C ALA A 27 3.91 -11.88 -0.13
N ARG A 28 4.98 -12.38 -0.75
CA ARG A 28 5.19 -13.81 -0.95
C ARG A 28 6.27 -14.32 -0.01
N SER A 29 6.08 -15.55 0.50
CA SER A 29 7.10 -16.23 1.28
C SER A 29 8.29 -16.54 0.37
N GLY A 30 9.51 -16.27 0.86
CA GLY A 30 10.72 -16.52 0.10
C GLY A 30 10.99 -18.00 -0.20
N LYS A 31 10.51 -18.89 0.68
CA LYS A 31 10.74 -20.34 0.53
C LYS A 31 9.69 -21.03 -0.30
N THR A 32 8.41 -20.74 -0.02
CA THR A 32 7.29 -21.47 -0.62
C THR A 32 6.60 -20.69 -1.73
N ARG A 33 6.89 -19.42 -1.84
CA ARG A 33 6.24 -18.48 -2.77
C ARG A 33 4.72 -18.42 -2.59
N VAL A 34 4.25 -18.81 -1.42
CA VAL A 34 2.85 -18.70 -1.07
C VAL A 34 2.53 -17.23 -0.76
N LEU A 35 1.45 -16.73 -1.34
CA LEU A 35 1.00 -15.38 -1.10
C LEU A 35 0.49 -15.26 0.34
N LYS A 36 1.05 -14.33 1.10
CA LYS A 36 0.65 -14.06 2.49
C LYS A 36 0.22 -12.60 2.62
N PRO A 37 -1.06 -12.32 2.41
CA PRO A 37 -1.54 -10.95 2.56
C PRO A 37 -1.53 -10.52 4.03
N LYS A 38 -1.10 -9.28 4.26
CA LYS A 38 -1.15 -8.66 5.58
C LYS A 38 -1.86 -7.33 5.45
N THR A 39 -2.81 -7.08 6.35
CA THR A 39 -3.60 -5.87 6.32
C THR A 39 -3.23 -4.96 7.48
N TYR A 40 -3.04 -3.68 7.18
CA TYR A 40 -2.71 -2.65 8.15
C TYR A 40 -3.74 -1.54 8.09
N LEU A 41 -4.00 -0.91 9.23
CA LEU A 41 -4.86 0.25 9.29
C LEU A 41 -4.11 1.48 8.78
N LEU A 42 -4.74 2.21 7.85
CA LEU A 42 -4.22 3.48 7.38
C LEU A 42 -4.71 4.57 8.33
N VAL A 43 -3.79 5.24 9.00
CA VAL A 43 -4.11 6.24 10.01
C VAL A 43 -3.85 7.63 9.47
N GLU A 44 -4.78 8.54 9.72
CA GLU A 44 -4.59 9.97 9.44
C GLU A 44 -4.34 10.71 10.74
N GLU A 45 -3.26 11.49 10.78
CA GLU A 45 -2.90 12.29 11.93
C GLU A 45 -2.34 13.62 11.44
N ASN A 46 -3.01 14.71 11.81
CA ASN A 46 -2.62 16.07 11.41
C ASN A 46 -2.43 16.25 9.90
N GLY A 47 -3.29 15.60 9.11
CA GLY A 47 -3.20 15.65 7.65
C GLY A 47 -2.16 14.72 7.05
N ASN A 48 -1.46 13.95 7.85
CA ASN A 48 -0.48 12.97 7.40
C ASN A 48 -1.05 11.57 7.50
N LEU A 49 -0.79 10.74 6.48
CA LEU A 49 -1.22 9.36 6.46
C LEU A 49 -0.02 8.45 6.76
N PHE A 50 -0.28 7.38 7.51
CA PHE A 50 0.76 6.38 7.78
C PHE A 50 0.14 5.03 8.11
N ILE A 51 0.95 3.98 7.97
CA ILE A 51 0.63 2.64 8.47
C ILE A 51 1.71 2.22 9.45
N ASN A 52 1.33 1.39 10.43
CA ASN A 52 2.27 0.86 11.42
C ASN A 52 2.41 -0.64 11.20
N THR A 53 3.60 -1.06 10.77
CA THR A 53 3.93 -2.47 10.51
C THR A 53 4.93 -3.02 11.54
N GLY A 54 5.09 -2.33 12.67
CA GLY A 54 6.22 -2.44 13.59
C GLY A 54 7.15 -1.24 13.43
N TYR A 55 7.09 -0.60 12.27
CA TYR A 55 7.73 0.68 11.98
C TYR A 55 6.70 1.61 11.35
N ARG A 56 6.83 2.89 11.59
CA ARG A 56 5.96 3.87 10.96
C ARG A 56 6.37 4.02 9.49
N ILE A 57 5.42 3.78 8.59
CA ILE A 57 5.60 3.97 7.16
C ILE A 57 4.68 5.09 6.72
N ASP A 58 5.25 6.23 6.35
CA ASP A 58 4.47 7.36 5.89
C ASP A 58 3.93 7.10 4.48
N VAL A 59 2.68 7.52 4.26
CA VAL A 59 1.98 7.32 2.99
C VAL A 59 1.60 8.67 2.44
N SER A 60 1.88 8.91 1.18
CA SER A 60 1.45 10.12 0.49
C SER A 60 0.90 9.78 -0.89
N TYR A 61 -0.04 10.58 -1.34
CA TYR A 61 -0.65 10.40 -2.65
C TYR A 61 -0.58 11.70 -3.45
N ASN A 62 -0.08 11.61 -4.67
CA ASN A 62 -0.01 12.74 -5.59
C ASN A 62 -1.12 12.58 -6.64
N GLU A 63 -2.15 13.42 -6.54
CA GLU A 63 -3.31 13.36 -7.45
C GLU A 63 -2.95 13.71 -8.90
N ALA A 64 -1.98 14.60 -9.08
CA ALA A 64 -1.59 15.04 -10.43
C ALA A 64 -0.94 13.92 -11.24
N THR A 65 -0.18 13.06 -10.58
CA THR A 65 0.55 11.96 -11.23
C THR A 65 -0.06 10.60 -10.97
N ASP A 66 -1.08 10.52 -10.10
CA ASP A 66 -1.68 9.27 -9.64
C ASP A 66 -0.62 8.31 -9.08
N VAL A 67 0.30 8.84 -8.28
CA VAL A 67 1.36 8.07 -7.63
C VAL A 67 1.15 8.02 -6.14
N LEU A 68 1.21 6.82 -5.57
CA LEU A 68 1.12 6.58 -4.14
C LEU A 68 2.53 6.23 -3.63
N THR A 69 3.02 6.96 -2.64
CA THR A 69 4.37 6.77 -2.12
C THR A 69 4.32 6.25 -0.69
N PHE A 70 5.04 5.17 -0.46
CA PHE A 70 5.25 4.59 0.88
C PHE A 70 6.70 4.82 1.27
N SER A 71 6.95 5.69 2.21
CA SER A 71 8.32 5.98 2.67
C SER A 71 8.70 5.04 3.81
N PRO A 72 9.81 4.29 3.69
CA PRO A 72 10.86 4.36 2.65
C PRO A 72 10.69 3.38 1.49
N ASN A 73 9.53 2.72 1.36
CA ASN A 73 9.36 1.63 0.40
C ASN A 73 9.29 2.05 -1.08
N GLY A 74 9.07 3.32 -1.36
CA GLY A 74 9.09 3.84 -2.71
C GLY A 74 7.72 4.09 -3.31
N ASP A 75 7.69 4.33 -4.61
CA ASP A 75 6.49 4.75 -5.33
C ASP A 75 5.68 3.56 -5.85
N TYR A 76 4.37 3.74 -5.84
CA TYR A 76 3.41 2.79 -6.37
C TYR A 76 2.52 3.49 -7.38
N VAL A 77 2.25 2.81 -8.49
CA VAL A 77 1.33 3.30 -9.51
C VAL A 77 0.09 2.43 -9.54
N ARG A 78 -1.01 2.99 -10.02
CA ARG A 78 -2.28 2.27 -10.07
C ARG A 78 -2.16 1.09 -11.03
N LYS A 79 -2.55 -0.08 -10.54
CA LYS A 79 -2.56 -1.28 -11.35
C LYS A 79 -3.75 -1.22 -12.31
N GLU A 80 -3.46 -1.29 -13.61
CA GLU A 80 -4.51 -1.34 -14.61
C GLU A 80 -5.19 -2.70 -14.58
N GLU A 81 -6.50 -2.66 -14.38
CA GLU A 81 -7.32 -3.87 -14.52
C GLU A 81 -7.92 -3.86 -15.91
N ARG A 82 -7.63 -4.88 -16.66
CA ARG A 82 -8.24 -5.07 -17.97
C ARG A 82 -9.30 -6.13 -17.87
N PRO A 83 -10.49 -5.87 -18.44
CA PRO A 83 -11.54 -6.88 -18.46
C PRO A 83 -11.14 -8.11 -19.28
#